data_290790ee7dfaa27a2f5c39ca78670882
#
_entry.id   290790ee7dfaa27a2f5c39ca78670882
#
_cell.length_a   1.000
_cell.length_b   1.000
_cell.length_c   1.000
_cell.angle_alpha   90.00
_cell.angle_beta   90.00
_cell.angle_gamma   90.00
#
_symmetry.space_group_name_H-M   'P 1'
#
loop_
_entity.id
_entity.type
_entity.pdbx_description
1 polymer ?
#
loop_
_entity_poly.entity_id
_entity_poly.type
_entity_poly.pdbx_seq_one_letter_code
_entity_poly.pdbx_strand_id
1 'polypeptide(L)'
;MEILESASINSLSGTWVEHFPNMPQPKVKFECEFVAESREPIRGSSGPFIVATKTFDEVSSKQFDIILVPAGPPSLHAESIPKAVAKFIRDQVPEAKYVLSVCGGSWTLATLGLLDGKRATSNKSMFNQIKATTNPTIQWVAKARWVVDGKLWTSSGVTAGQDMAYEFLKTVAGVDFAAGAKNAVELRATGADDDEFAEVFGLA
;
A
#
# COMPACT_ATOMS: atom_id res chain seq x y z
N MET A 1 0.09 6.06 -6.03
CA MET A 1 -1.24 5.87 -6.66
C MET A 1 -1.13 5.84 -8.17
N GLU A 2 -0.50 6.79 -8.86
CA GLU A 2 -0.46 6.87 -10.34
C GLU A 2 -0.13 5.56 -11.05
N ILE A 3 0.83 4.77 -10.53
CA ILE A 3 1.19 3.49 -11.13
C ILE A 3 0.01 2.50 -11.10
N LEU A 4 -0.75 2.44 -10.02
CA LEU A 4 -1.94 1.58 -9.93
C LEU A 4 -3.10 2.17 -10.72
N GLU A 5 -3.25 3.50 -10.69
CA GLU A 5 -4.26 4.22 -11.47
C GLU A 5 -4.09 4.07 -12.99
N SER A 6 -2.89 3.74 -13.48
CA SER A 6 -2.68 3.47 -14.90
C SER A 6 -3.56 2.33 -15.44
N ALA A 7 -3.96 1.39 -14.58
CA ALA A 7 -4.90 0.31 -14.90
C ALA A 7 -6.32 0.56 -14.37
N SER A 8 -6.64 1.77 -13.88
CA SER A 8 -7.96 2.09 -13.32
C SER A 8 -8.99 2.33 -14.42
N ILE A 9 -10.22 1.87 -14.18
CA ILE A 9 -11.38 2.18 -15.03
C ILE A 9 -12.01 3.55 -14.70
N ASN A 10 -11.62 4.13 -13.55
CA ASN A 10 -12.20 5.37 -13.00
C ASN A 10 -11.26 6.58 -13.19
N SER A 11 -10.22 6.46 -14.00
CA SER A 11 -9.32 7.57 -14.29
C SER A 11 -10.10 8.76 -14.85
N LEU A 12 -9.94 9.95 -14.25
CA LEU A 12 -10.62 11.19 -14.66
C LEU A 12 -10.31 11.62 -16.10
N SER A 13 -9.25 11.09 -16.70
CA SER A 13 -8.78 11.41 -18.05
C SER A 13 -9.02 10.29 -19.08
N GLY A 14 -9.94 9.37 -18.80
CA GLY A 14 -10.01 8.11 -19.55
C GLY A 14 -8.96 7.11 -19.09
N THR A 15 -8.95 5.92 -19.65
CA THR A 15 -7.89 4.98 -19.32
C THR A 15 -6.56 5.47 -19.91
N TRP A 16 -5.47 5.35 -19.18
CA TRP A 16 -4.13 5.67 -19.66
C TRP A 16 -3.84 5.06 -21.05
N VAL A 17 -4.39 3.89 -21.28
CA VAL A 17 -4.26 3.15 -22.54
C VAL A 17 -4.84 3.95 -23.73
N GLU A 18 -5.87 4.74 -23.53
CA GLU A 18 -6.46 5.58 -24.59
C GLU A 18 -5.54 6.75 -24.97
N HIS A 19 -4.80 7.27 -23.99
CA HIS A 19 -3.82 8.34 -24.23
C HIS A 19 -2.48 7.83 -24.75
N PHE A 20 -2.20 6.53 -24.57
CA PHE A 20 -0.97 5.88 -25.04
C PHE A 20 -1.33 4.68 -25.94
N PRO A 21 -1.70 4.93 -27.23
CA PRO A 21 -2.28 3.91 -28.11
C PRO A 21 -1.37 2.70 -28.38
N ASN A 22 -0.07 2.85 -28.16
CA ASN A 22 0.90 1.75 -28.30
C ASN A 22 1.20 1.02 -26.99
N MET A 23 0.50 1.38 -25.88
CA MET A 23 0.68 0.72 -24.61
C MET A 23 -0.04 -0.63 -24.61
N PRO A 24 0.61 -1.71 -24.14
CA PRO A 24 -0.05 -3.01 -23.99
C PRO A 24 -1.29 -2.90 -23.10
N GLN A 25 -2.31 -3.70 -23.40
CA GLN A 25 -3.53 -3.74 -22.59
C GLN A 25 -3.26 -4.47 -21.26
N PRO A 26 -3.80 -3.98 -20.13
CA PRO A 26 -3.67 -4.66 -18.85
C PRO A 26 -4.53 -5.94 -18.84
N LYS A 27 -4.04 -6.99 -18.20
CA LYS A 27 -4.81 -8.24 -17.98
C LYS A 27 -6.01 -8.05 -17.04
N VAL A 28 -5.93 -7.06 -16.15
CA VAL A 28 -6.99 -6.68 -15.21
C VAL A 28 -7.11 -5.17 -15.19
N LYS A 29 -8.31 -4.68 -14.86
CA LYS A 29 -8.56 -3.26 -14.60
C LYS A 29 -8.97 -3.08 -13.16
N PHE A 30 -8.55 -1.98 -12.55
CA PHE A 30 -8.92 -1.63 -11.17
C PHE A 30 -10.12 -0.69 -11.13
N GLU A 31 -10.95 -0.88 -10.13
CA GLU A 31 -11.92 0.11 -9.66
C GLU A 31 -11.38 0.65 -8.33
N CYS A 32 -10.72 1.82 -8.39
CA CYS A 32 -10.06 2.40 -7.24
C CYS A 32 -11.03 3.26 -6.44
N GLU A 33 -11.06 3.06 -5.11
CA GLU A 33 -11.84 3.85 -4.18
C GLU A 33 -10.95 4.37 -3.05
N PHE A 34 -11.11 5.64 -2.72
CA PHE A 34 -10.54 6.24 -1.52
C PHE A 34 -11.60 6.19 -0.43
N VAL A 35 -11.42 5.33 0.56
CA VAL A 35 -12.44 5.06 1.58
C VAL A 35 -12.01 5.62 2.93
N ALA A 36 -12.91 6.35 3.60
CA ALA A 36 -12.68 6.92 4.92
C ALA A 36 -13.97 6.89 5.77
N GLU A 37 -13.89 7.33 7.03
CA GLU A 37 -15.06 7.40 7.93
C GLU A 37 -16.09 8.42 7.44
N SER A 38 -15.64 9.50 6.81
CA SER A 38 -16.52 10.53 6.25
C SER A 38 -15.92 11.10 4.95
N ARG A 39 -16.68 11.96 4.28
CA ARG A 39 -16.22 12.74 3.10
C ARG A 39 -15.61 14.09 3.46
N GLU A 40 -15.45 14.37 4.75
CA GLU A 40 -14.75 15.58 5.19
C GLU A 40 -13.29 15.54 4.70
N PRO A 41 -12.77 16.65 4.20
CA PRO A 41 -11.40 16.71 3.70
C PRO A 41 -10.38 16.35 4.78
N ILE A 42 -9.59 15.31 4.55
CA ILE A 42 -8.53 14.87 5.44
C ILE A 42 -7.22 15.54 5.01
N ARG A 43 -6.61 16.28 5.92
CA ARG A 43 -5.32 16.92 5.65
C ARG A 43 -4.20 15.89 5.71
N GLY A 44 -3.51 15.69 4.59
CA GLY A 44 -2.28 14.90 4.56
C GLY A 44 -1.13 15.59 5.29
N SER A 45 -0.15 14.82 5.77
CA SER A 45 1.07 15.36 6.43
C SER A 45 1.88 16.29 5.53
N SER A 46 1.80 16.10 4.21
CA SER A 46 2.45 16.96 3.20
C SER A 46 1.64 18.21 2.83
N GLY A 47 0.47 18.43 3.46
CA GLY A 47 -0.32 19.65 3.32
C GLY A 47 -1.60 19.56 2.47
N PRO A 48 -1.67 18.82 1.36
CA PRO A 48 -2.89 18.69 0.56
C PRO A 48 -4.04 18.06 1.35
N PHE A 49 -5.28 18.47 1.00
CA PHE A 49 -6.48 17.80 1.48
C PHE A 49 -6.88 16.69 0.50
N ILE A 50 -7.26 15.55 1.06
CA ILE A 50 -7.77 14.39 0.32
C ILE A 50 -9.22 14.18 0.74
N VAL A 51 -10.11 14.04 -0.24
CA VAL A 51 -11.53 13.73 -0.02
C VAL A 51 -11.76 12.27 -0.38
N ALA A 52 -12.43 11.53 0.50
CA ALA A 52 -12.81 10.15 0.22
C ALA A 52 -13.85 10.08 -0.91
N THR A 53 -13.73 9.09 -1.79
CA THR A 53 -14.73 8.81 -2.83
C THR A 53 -15.95 8.09 -2.24
N LYS A 54 -15.72 7.29 -1.19
CA LYS A 54 -16.73 6.53 -0.44
C LYS A 54 -16.46 6.59 1.06
N THR A 55 -17.53 6.45 1.84
CA THR A 55 -17.40 6.21 3.28
C THR A 55 -17.39 4.71 3.59
N PHE A 56 -16.91 4.32 4.79
CA PHE A 56 -16.97 2.92 5.24
C PHE A 56 -18.40 2.38 5.25
N ASP A 57 -19.39 3.20 5.59
CA ASP A 57 -20.80 2.80 5.60
C ASP A 57 -21.33 2.53 4.19
N GLU A 58 -20.99 3.38 3.22
CA GLU A 58 -21.38 3.20 1.81
C GLU A 58 -20.84 1.92 1.18
N VAL A 59 -19.73 1.40 1.69
CA VAL A 59 -19.09 0.17 1.20
C VAL A 59 -19.19 -1.00 2.18
N SER A 60 -20.03 -0.89 3.19
CA SER A 60 -20.14 -1.89 4.27
C SER A 60 -20.55 -3.30 3.80
N SER A 61 -21.25 -3.39 2.67
CA SER A 61 -21.62 -4.67 2.03
C SER A 61 -20.67 -5.10 0.90
N LYS A 62 -19.64 -4.29 0.58
CA LYS A 62 -18.69 -4.57 -0.51
C LYS A 62 -17.45 -5.23 0.06
N GLN A 63 -17.02 -6.36 -0.54
CA GLN A 63 -15.71 -6.95 -0.32
C GLN A 63 -14.75 -6.45 -1.40
N PHE A 64 -13.62 -5.89 -0.99
CA PHE A 64 -12.57 -5.46 -1.91
C PHE A 64 -11.57 -6.58 -2.16
N ASP A 65 -11.16 -6.76 -3.42
CA ASP A 65 -10.10 -7.69 -3.79
C ASP A 65 -8.73 -7.24 -3.28
N ILE A 66 -8.51 -5.93 -3.22
CA ILE A 66 -7.23 -5.31 -2.87
C ILE A 66 -7.48 -4.25 -1.82
N ILE A 67 -6.74 -4.33 -0.71
CA ILE A 67 -6.69 -3.30 0.32
C ILE A 67 -5.30 -2.69 0.33
N LEU A 68 -5.20 -1.36 0.22
CA LEU A 68 -3.97 -0.62 0.40
C LEU A 68 -4.08 0.27 1.63
N VAL A 69 -3.20 0.04 2.60
CA VAL A 69 -3.13 0.79 3.85
C VAL A 69 -1.94 1.76 3.81
N PRO A 70 -2.18 3.06 3.70
CA PRO A 70 -1.12 4.07 3.75
C PRO A 70 -0.62 4.30 5.18
N ALA A 71 0.47 5.07 5.32
CA ALA A 71 0.87 5.57 6.62
C ALA A 71 -0.18 6.50 7.20
N GLY A 72 -0.45 6.31 8.48
CA GLY A 72 -1.26 7.18 9.33
C GLY A 72 -0.45 7.72 10.50
N PRO A 73 -1.10 8.30 11.50
CA PRO A 73 -0.48 8.59 12.79
C PRO A 73 0.17 7.34 13.40
N PRO A 74 1.19 7.46 14.26
CA PRO A 74 1.83 6.31 14.89
C PRO A 74 0.83 5.37 15.57
N SER A 75 0.83 4.11 15.18
CA SER A 75 -0.13 3.08 15.67
C SER A 75 0.46 2.32 16.86
N LEU A 76 0.85 3.05 17.92
CA LEU A 76 1.51 2.49 19.13
C LEU A 76 0.66 1.43 19.84
N HIS A 77 -0.65 1.61 19.83
CA HIS A 77 -1.62 0.71 20.46
C HIS A 77 -2.86 0.59 19.58
N ALA A 78 -3.62 -0.50 19.73
CA ALA A 78 -4.84 -0.69 18.94
C ALA A 78 -5.84 0.46 19.12
N GLU A 79 -5.90 1.07 20.31
CA GLU A 79 -6.75 2.20 20.64
C GLU A 79 -6.33 3.52 19.97
N SER A 80 -5.09 3.62 19.49
CA SER A 80 -4.63 4.80 18.72
C SER A 80 -5.14 4.81 17.29
N ILE A 81 -5.64 3.66 16.81
CA ILE A 81 -6.24 3.53 15.47
C ILE A 81 -7.73 3.86 15.60
N PRO A 82 -8.29 4.79 14.81
CA PRO A 82 -9.72 5.08 14.84
C PRO A 82 -10.53 3.79 14.68
N LYS A 83 -11.57 3.63 15.53
CA LYS A 83 -12.36 2.38 15.61
C LYS A 83 -12.97 1.98 14.26
N ALA A 84 -13.45 2.95 13.49
CA ALA A 84 -14.02 2.72 12.18
C ALA A 84 -12.96 2.18 11.19
N VAL A 85 -11.74 2.74 11.20
CA VAL A 85 -10.61 2.25 10.39
C VAL A 85 -10.21 0.84 10.80
N ALA A 86 -10.04 0.59 12.10
CA ALA A 86 -9.68 -0.73 12.62
C ALA A 86 -10.72 -1.80 12.25
N LYS A 87 -12.02 -1.44 12.39
CA LYS A 87 -13.12 -2.33 12.00
C LYS A 87 -13.07 -2.63 10.50
N PHE A 88 -13.01 -1.60 9.65
CA PHE A 88 -12.98 -1.78 8.20
C PHE A 88 -11.82 -2.68 7.76
N ILE A 89 -10.61 -2.44 8.26
CA ILE A 89 -9.43 -3.24 7.92
C ILE A 89 -9.63 -4.71 8.36
N ARG A 90 -10.12 -4.95 9.59
CA ARG A 90 -10.34 -6.32 10.09
C ARG A 90 -11.43 -7.06 9.33
N ASP A 91 -12.45 -6.36 8.88
CA ASP A 91 -13.55 -6.97 8.11
C ASP A 91 -13.08 -7.32 6.68
N GLN A 92 -12.27 -6.48 6.05
CA GLN A 92 -11.88 -6.62 4.66
C GLN A 92 -10.70 -7.59 4.43
N VAL A 93 -9.69 -7.52 5.31
CA VAL A 93 -8.42 -8.24 5.11
C VAL A 93 -8.57 -9.77 5.01
N PRO A 94 -9.43 -10.47 5.78
CA PRO A 94 -9.53 -11.92 5.68
C PRO A 94 -9.83 -12.42 4.26
N GLU A 95 -10.77 -11.80 3.57
CA GLU A 95 -11.26 -12.23 2.24
C GLU A 95 -10.60 -11.47 1.08
N ALA A 96 -9.79 -10.43 1.35
CA ALA A 96 -9.05 -9.74 0.30
C ALA A 96 -8.03 -10.68 -0.36
N LYS A 97 -7.90 -10.58 -1.68
CA LYS A 97 -6.89 -11.31 -2.46
C LYS A 97 -5.48 -10.79 -2.22
N TYR A 98 -5.37 -9.46 -2.02
CA TYR A 98 -4.10 -8.79 -1.75
C TYR A 98 -4.28 -7.70 -0.70
N VAL A 99 -3.30 -7.58 0.18
CA VAL A 99 -3.22 -6.52 1.19
C VAL A 99 -1.87 -5.86 1.07
N LEU A 100 -1.88 -4.60 0.68
CA LEU A 100 -0.69 -3.79 0.47
C LEU A 100 -0.58 -2.76 1.60
N SER A 101 0.64 -2.49 2.04
CA SER A 101 0.90 -1.38 2.95
C SER A 101 2.13 -0.58 2.53
N VAL A 102 2.08 0.73 2.74
CA VAL A 102 3.18 1.64 2.46
C VAL A 102 3.60 2.33 3.76
N CYS A 103 4.92 2.35 4.00
CA CYS A 103 5.51 3.08 5.12
C CYS A 103 4.94 2.58 6.48
N GLY A 104 4.41 3.49 7.31
CA GLY A 104 3.74 3.17 8.58
C GLY A 104 2.42 2.40 8.46
N GLY A 105 1.91 2.15 7.25
CA GLY A 105 0.73 1.30 7.05
C GLY A 105 0.92 -0.13 7.55
N SER A 106 2.14 -0.66 7.47
CA SER A 106 2.48 -1.97 8.06
C SER A 106 2.41 -1.95 9.59
N TRP A 107 2.72 -0.81 10.24
CA TRP A 107 2.53 -0.66 11.68
C TRP A 107 1.06 -0.79 12.06
N THR A 108 0.16 -0.13 11.31
CA THR A 108 -1.28 -0.29 11.51
C THR A 108 -1.72 -1.74 11.39
N LEU A 109 -1.30 -2.44 10.33
CA LEU A 109 -1.62 -3.87 10.15
C LEU A 109 -1.06 -4.74 11.29
N ALA A 110 0.18 -4.50 11.72
CA ALA A 110 0.83 -5.22 12.81
C ALA A 110 0.10 -5.01 14.15
N THR A 111 -0.25 -3.75 14.47
CA THR A 111 -0.99 -3.40 15.69
C THR A 111 -2.40 -4.03 15.72
N LEU A 112 -3.00 -4.26 14.56
CA LEU A 112 -4.26 -5.00 14.43
C LEU A 112 -4.11 -6.52 14.46
N GLY A 113 -2.89 -7.07 14.61
CA GLY A 113 -2.59 -8.50 14.65
C GLY A 113 -2.59 -9.19 13.27
N LEU A 114 -2.63 -8.43 12.19
CA LEU A 114 -2.77 -8.96 10.83
C LEU A 114 -1.45 -9.40 10.19
N LEU A 115 -0.31 -9.12 10.85
CA LEU A 115 1.03 -9.52 10.43
C LEU A 115 1.66 -10.57 11.36
N ASP A 116 0.93 -11.11 12.34
CA ASP A 116 1.45 -12.08 13.31
C ASP A 116 1.98 -13.33 12.61
N GLY A 117 3.22 -13.72 12.91
CA GLY A 117 3.91 -14.84 12.28
C GLY A 117 4.36 -14.62 10.83
N LYS A 118 4.14 -13.42 10.26
CA LYS A 118 4.44 -13.09 8.87
C LYS A 118 5.77 -12.36 8.72
N ARG A 119 6.35 -12.46 7.52
CA ARG A 119 7.46 -11.60 7.11
C ARG A 119 6.92 -10.25 6.66
N ALA A 120 7.55 -9.18 7.12
CA ALA A 120 7.13 -7.82 6.77
C ALA A 120 8.30 -6.82 6.81
N THR A 121 8.14 -5.67 6.16
CA THR A 121 9.01 -4.52 6.34
C THR A 121 8.18 -3.26 6.59
N SER A 122 8.86 -2.18 6.98
CA SER A 122 8.26 -0.89 7.25
C SER A 122 9.23 0.25 6.97
N ASN A 123 8.82 1.48 7.22
CA ASN A 123 9.68 2.66 7.14
C ASN A 123 10.89 2.53 8.07
N LYS A 124 12.09 2.80 7.54
CA LYS A 124 13.34 2.56 8.27
C LYS A 124 13.57 3.53 9.43
N SER A 125 13.13 4.78 9.30
CA SER A 125 13.28 5.77 10.38
C SER A 125 12.52 5.41 11.65
N MET A 126 11.45 4.60 11.55
CA MET A 126 10.62 4.16 12.67
C MET A 126 10.74 2.66 12.94
N PHE A 127 11.61 1.94 12.22
CA PHE A 127 11.64 0.48 12.19
C PHE A 127 11.83 -0.15 13.57
N ASN A 128 12.78 0.34 14.36
CA ASN A 128 13.04 -0.18 15.71
C ASN A 128 11.85 0.04 16.66
N GLN A 129 11.18 1.20 16.55
CA GLN A 129 9.99 1.49 17.35
C GLN A 129 8.83 0.56 16.96
N ILE A 130 8.60 0.37 15.66
CA ILE A 130 7.58 -0.53 15.14
C ILE A 130 7.83 -1.95 15.64
N LYS A 131 9.06 -2.45 15.49
CA LYS A 131 9.45 -3.78 15.96
C LYS A 131 9.25 -3.95 17.47
N ALA A 132 9.58 -2.93 18.26
CA ALA A 132 9.50 -2.99 19.73
C ALA A 132 8.04 -2.93 20.24
N THR A 133 7.11 -2.36 19.49
CA THR A 133 5.71 -2.13 19.90
C THR A 133 4.71 -3.10 19.26
N THR A 134 5.18 -4.04 18.45
CA THR A 134 4.32 -5.00 17.74
C THR A 134 4.61 -6.43 18.19
N ASN A 135 3.78 -7.38 17.75
CA ASN A 135 3.91 -8.79 18.13
C ASN A 135 5.31 -9.34 17.76
N PRO A 136 6.05 -9.96 18.71
CA PRO A 136 7.39 -10.46 18.47
C PRO A 136 7.44 -11.64 17.47
N THR A 137 6.31 -12.25 17.14
CA THR A 137 6.26 -13.31 16.11
C THR A 137 6.40 -12.77 14.69
N ILE A 138 6.24 -11.45 14.48
CA ILE A 138 6.42 -10.82 13.17
C ILE A 138 7.91 -10.85 12.80
N GLN A 139 8.20 -11.40 11.64
CA GLN A 139 9.55 -11.50 11.10
C GLN A 139 9.90 -10.23 10.32
N TRP A 140 10.26 -9.18 11.05
CA TRP A 140 10.63 -7.89 10.46
C TRP A 140 11.94 -7.97 9.67
N VAL A 141 11.87 -7.64 8.37
CA VAL A 141 13.02 -7.60 7.44
C VAL A 141 13.48 -6.15 7.30
N ALA A 142 14.62 -5.83 7.91
CA ALA A 142 15.16 -4.48 7.89
C ALA A 142 15.68 -4.09 6.49
N LYS A 143 16.53 -4.92 5.88
CA LYS A 143 17.11 -4.65 4.57
C LYS A 143 16.20 -5.16 3.45
N ALA A 144 15.10 -4.44 3.23
CA ALA A 144 14.18 -4.69 2.12
C ALA A 144 13.37 -3.43 1.79
N ARG A 145 13.25 -3.11 0.52
CA ARG A 145 12.35 -2.05 0.04
C ARG A 145 10.89 -2.49 0.20
N TRP A 146 10.60 -3.74 -0.12
CA TRP A 146 9.31 -4.38 0.18
C TRP A 146 9.48 -5.87 0.44
N VAL A 147 8.51 -6.45 1.13
CA VAL A 147 8.43 -7.88 1.43
C VAL A 147 7.07 -8.39 1.00
N VAL A 148 7.05 -9.58 0.39
CA VAL A 148 5.84 -10.32 0.06
C VAL A 148 5.77 -11.58 0.92
N ASP A 149 4.65 -11.79 1.60
CA ASP A 149 4.33 -13.02 2.33
C ASP A 149 2.87 -13.42 2.02
N GLY A 150 2.72 -14.32 1.06
CA GLY A 150 1.41 -14.70 0.53
C GLY A 150 0.68 -13.49 -0.07
N LYS A 151 -0.49 -13.16 0.45
CA LYS A 151 -1.27 -12.01 0.00
C LYS A 151 -0.82 -10.65 0.57
N LEU A 152 0.10 -10.67 1.54
CA LEU A 152 0.59 -9.48 2.23
C LEU A 152 1.80 -8.90 1.50
N TRP A 153 1.71 -7.64 1.14
CA TRP A 153 2.75 -6.85 0.47
C TRP A 153 3.05 -5.64 1.33
N THR A 154 4.19 -5.60 1.99
CA THR A 154 4.57 -4.48 2.87
C THR A 154 5.77 -3.76 2.30
N SER A 155 5.71 -2.44 2.16
CA SER A 155 6.83 -1.63 1.69
C SER A 155 7.34 -0.66 2.74
N SER A 156 8.59 -0.28 2.57
CA SER A 156 9.32 0.70 3.37
C SER A 156 8.81 2.13 3.12
N GLY A 157 9.70 3.06 2.78
CA GLY A 157 9.35 4.45 2.55
C GLY A 157 8.53 4.70 1.29
N VAL A 158 8.24 5.98 1.02
CA VAL A 158 7.36 6.43 -0.08
C VAL A 158 7.81 5.88 -1.43
N THR A 159 9.10 6.00 -1.76
CA THR A 159 9.66 5.52 -3.04
C THR A 159 9.67 4.00 -3.14
N ALA A 160 9.94 3.29 -2.04
CA ALA A 160 9.81 1.84 -1.97
C ALA A 160 8.36 1.37 -2.21
N GLY A 161 7.37 2.17 -1.79
CA GLY A 161 5.96 1.95 -2.12
C GLY A 161 5.67 2.05 -3.62
N GLN A 162 6.37 2.94 -4.33
CA GLN A 162 6.26 3.04 -5.80
C GLN A 162 6.86 1.81 -6.49
N ASP A 163 8.02 1.34 -6.01
CA ASP A 163 8.67 0.13 -6.54
C ASP A 163 7.82 -1.12 -6.31
N MET A 164 7.27 -1.26 -5.09
CA MET A 164 6.32 -2.33 -4.77
C MET A 164 5.07 -2.27 -5.65
N ALA A 165 4.50 -1.08 -5.87
CA ALA A 165 3.33 -0.91 -6.73
C ALA A 165 3.61 -1.33 -8.17
N TYR A 166 4.81 -1.02 -8.68
CA TYR A 166 5.25 -1.48 -10.00
C TYR A 166 5.36 -3.01 -10.07
N GLU A 167 5.99 -3.65 -9.07
CA GLU A 167 6.10 -5.11 -9.00
C GLU A 167 4.72 -5.77 -8.89
N PHE A 168 3.84 -5.18 -8.06
CA PHE A 168 2.46 -5.63 -7.94
C PHE A 168 1.71 -5.54 -9.27
N LEU A 169 1.87 -4.42 -10.00
CA LEU A 169 1.26 -4.24 -11.30
C LEU A 169 1.73 -5.28 -12.32
N LYS A 170 3.04 -5.63 -12.32
CA LYS A 170 3.57 -6.73 -13.14
C LYS A 170 2.85 -8.05 -12.84
N THR A 171 2.64 -8.33 -11.55
CA THR A 171 2.01 -9.56 -11.08
C THR A 171 0.55 -9.66 -11.54
N VAL A 172 -0.22 -8.58 -11.44
CA VAL A 172 -1.68 -8.64 -11.66
C VAL A 172 -2.10 -8.18 -13.06
N ALA A 173 -1.47 -7.15 -13.63
CA ALA A 173 -1.85 -6.57 -14.92
C ALA A 173 -0.96 -7.01 -16.09
N GLY A 174 0.16 -7.66 -15.81
CA GLY A 174 1.12 -8.17 -16.80
C GLY A 174 2.36 -7.30 -16.94
N VAL A 175 3.47 -7.97 -17.28
CA VAL A 175 4.82 -7.37 -17.33
C VAL A 175 4.90 -6.25 -18.37
N ASP A 176 4.38 -6.49 -19.56
CA ASP A 176 4.49 -5.53 -20.67
C ASP A 176 3.66 -4.25 -20.39
N PHE A 177 2.45 -4.41 -19.85
CA PHE A 177 1.64 -3.28 -19.42
C PHE A 177 2.34 -2.48 -18.32
N ALA A 178 2.83 -3.18 -17.28
CA ALA A 178 3.52 -2.52 -16.17
C ALA A 178 4.78 -1.78 -16.63
N ALA A 179 5.53 -2.33 -17.59
CA ALA A 179 6.68 -1.66 -18.18
C ALA A 179 6.28 -0.37 -18.92
N GLY A 180 5.17 -0.41 -19.67
CA GLY A 180 4.59 0.78 -20.29
C GLY A 180 4.19 1.85 -19.28
N ALA A 181 3.47 1.45 -18.23
CA ALA A 181 3.06 2.34 -17.14
C ALA A 181 4.28 2.98 -16.43
N LYS A 182 5.30 2.16 -16.10
CA LYS A 182 6.55 2.63 -15.51
C LYS A 182 7.23 3.69 -16.38
N ASN A 183 7.31 3.46 -17.69
CA ASN A 183 7.95 4.38 -18.63
C ASN A 183 7.15 5.68 -18.79
N ALA A 184 5.81 5.60 -18.79
CA ALA A 184 4.96 6.78 -18.90
C ALA A 184 5.05 7.73 -17.69
N VAL A 185 5.28 7.19 -16.48
CA VAL A 185 5.52 7.99 -15.26
C VAL A 185 7.00 8.23 -14.97
N GLU A 186 7.91 7.80 -15.87
CA GLU A 186 9.37 7.93 -15.74
C GLU A 186 9.92 7.36 -14.42
N LEU A 187 9.29 6.28 -13.88
CA LEU A 187 9.72 5.67 -12.64
C LEU A 187 11.08 4.97 -12.83
N ARG A 188 12.05 5.30 -11.98
CA ARG A 188 13.25 4.50 -11.76
C ARG A 188 12.95 3.42 -10.73
N ALA A 189 12.49 2.26 -11.19
CA ALA A 189 12.20 1.15 -10.31
C ALA A 189 13.49 0.49 -9.81
N THR A 190 13.51 0.21 -8.51
CA THR A 190 14.62 -0.43 -7.80
C THR A 190 14.17 -1.82 -7.32
N GLY A 191 15.09 -2.75 -7.08
CA GLY A 191 14.79 -4.11 -6.61
C GLY A 191 14.37 -4.17 -5.14
N ALA A 192 13.72 -5.26 -4.75
CA ALA A 192 13.24 -5.45 -3.37
C ALA A 192 14.36 -5.39 -2.33
N ASP A 193 15.54 -5.92 -2.69
CA ASP A 193 16.70 -6.03 -1.79
C ASP A 193 17.67 -4.84 -1.89
N ASP A 194 17.42 -3.89 -2.81
CA ASP A 194 18.25 -2.69 -3.03
C ASP A 194 17.88 -1.58 -2.03
N ASP A 195 17.99 -1.88 -0.74
CA ASP A 195 17.67 -0.94 0.34
C ASP A 195 18.93 -0.42 1.01
N GLU A 196 19.35 0.79 0.64
CA GLU A 196 20.44 1.51 1.30
C GLU A 196 20.03 2.11 2.65
N PHE A 197 18.74 2.31 2.90
CA PHE A 197 18.26 3.00 4.10
C PHE A 197 18.36 2.14 5.36
N ALA A 198 18.41 0.81 5.25
CA ALA A 198 18.68 -0.04 6.39
C ALA A 198 20.04 0.29 7.03
N GLU A 199 21.07 0.55 6.22
CA GLU A 199 22.42 0.94 6.68
C GLU A 199 22.40 2.38 7.24
N VAL A 200 21.73 3.32 6.55
CA VAL A 200 21.59 4.72 7.00
C VAL A 200 20.99 4.83 8.40
N PHE A 201 20.05 3.94 8.75
CA PHE A 201 19.40 3.93 10.06
C PHE A 201 20.00 2.89 11.03
N GLY A 202 21.12 2.28 10.69
CA GLY A 202 21.82 1.33 11.58
C GLY A 202 21.03 0.06 11.87
N LEU A 203 20.29 -0.45 10.88
CA LEU A 203 19.42 -1.63 10.98
C LEU A 203 20.04 -2.89 10.34
N ALA A 204 21.15 -2.73 9.61
CA ALA A 204 21.90 -3.78 8.92
C ALA A 204 23.36 -3.77 9.34
#